data_d3ab03d508714e6c2f21017afe8d9e24
#
_entry.id   d3ab03d508714e6c2f21017afe8d9e24
#
_cell.length_a   1.000
_cell.length_b   1.000
_cell.length_c   1.000
_cell.angle_alpha   90.00
_cell.angle_beta   90.00
_cell.angle_gamma   90.00
#
_symmetry.space_group_name_H-M   'P 1'
#
loop_
_entity.id
_entity.type
_entity.pdbx_description
1 polymer ?
#
loop_
_entity_poly.entity_id
_entity_poly.type
_entity_poly.pdbx_seq_one_letter_code
_entity_poly.pdbx_strand_id
1 'polypeptide(L)'
;DIAFDPKDKNKIVVVFNRYQNDNQKVYLSNDQGATWENITHNLGNMPLRTVVIDHSDSSYIYVGGEIGVYYKSKSANQWTLYNNNLPNVTVKDLEIHYGSNTLRAATWGRGLWEYTLVGRNNFPSITHTSITNTTTDETPKDGVDQYITSIIESDQPLSEVKVLWN
;
A
#
# COMPACT_ATOMS: atom_id res chain seq x y z
N ASP A 1 -10.74 4.19 -16.44
CA ASP A 1 -9.48 4.81 -15.99
C ASP A 1 -8.29 4.05 -16.57
N ILE A 2 -7.12 4.68 -16.61
CA ILE A 2 -5.89 4.16 -17.19
C ILE A 2 -4.69 4.55 -16.30
N ALA A 3 -3.81 3.60 -16.00
CA ALA A 3 -2.55 3.84 -15.30
C ALA A 3 -1.34 3.41 -16.16
N PHE A 4 -0.29 4.20 -16.10
CA PHE A 4 1.00 3.92 -16.71
C PHE A 4 2.03 3.67 -15.61
N ASP A 5 2.91 2.69 -15.83
CA ASP A 5 4.04 2.51 -14.95
C ASP A 5 5.15 3.50 -15.31
N PRO A 6 5.51 4.45 -14.44
CA PRO A 6 6.53 5.46 -14.78
C PRO A 6 7.94 4.89 -14.88
N LYS A 7 8.20 3.68 -14.40
CA LYS A 7 9.48 2.98 -14.52
C LYS A 7 9.54 2.02 -15.69
N ASP A 8 8.38 1.50 -16.12
CA ASP A 8 8.27 0.62 -17.27
C ASP A 8 7.22 1.16 -18.26
N LYS A 9 7.67 1.94 -19.24
CA LYS A 9 6.82 2.53 -20.28
C LYS A 9 6.00 1.52 -21.08
N ASN A 10 6.36 0.24 -21.04
CA ASN A 10 5.62 -0.81 -21.74
C ASN A 10 4.37 -1.24 -20.96
N LYS A 11 4.35 -0.98 -19.66
CA LYS A 11 3.29 -1.46 -18.78
C LYS A 11 2.17 -0.43 -18.64
N ILE A 12 0.97 -0.83 -19.07
CA ILE A 12 -0.25 -0.02 -19.01
C ILE A 12 -1.38 -0.89 -18.45
N VAL A 13 -2.19 -0.33 -17.55
CA VAL A 13 -3.39 -1.00 -17.04
C VAL A 13 -4.60 -0.12 -17.32
N VAL A 14 -5.67 -0.73 -17.81
CA VAL A 14 -6.96 -0.07 -18.09
C VAL A 14 -8.05 -0.76 -17.29
N VAL A 15 -8.95 0.03 -16.69
CA VAL A 15 -10.14 -0.46 -15.99
C VAL A 15 -11.42 0.11 -16.58
N PHE A 16 -12.50 -0.67 -16.53
CA PHE A 16 -13.79 -0.31 -17.09
C PHE A 16 -14.86 -0.13 -16.01
N ASN A 17 -15.47 1.05 -16.00
CA ASN A 17 -16.62 1.38 -15.14
C ASN A 17 -17.92 1.02 -15.83
N ARG A 18 -18.26 -0.27 -15.86
CA ARG A 18 -19.49 -0.77 -16.47
C ARG A 18 -20.05 -2.00 -15.78
N TYR A 19 -21.36 -2.15 -15.80
CA TYR A 19 -22.11 -3.27 -15.23
C TYR A 19 -22.40 -4.34 -16.29
N GLN A 20 -21.41 -4.90 -16.90
CA GLN A 20 -21.62 -6.01 -17.84
C GLN A 20 -21.08 -7.32 -17.24
N ASN A 21 -21.87 -8.37 -17.39
CA ASN A 21 -21.48 -9.72 -16.96
C ASN A 21 -20.62 -10.39 -18.02
N ASP A 22 -19.47 -9.83 -18.33
CA ASP A 22 -18.59 -10.25 -19.40
C ASP A 22 -17.18 -10.58 -18.91
N ASN A 23 -16.92 -10.45 -17.62
CA ASN A 23 -15.60 -10.62 -17.01
C ASN A 23 -14.48 -9.83 -17.74
N GLN A 24 -14.81 -8.58 -18.17
CA GLN A 24 -13.93 -7.72 -18.95
C GLN A 24 -13.78 -6.35 -18.26
N LYS A 25 -13.13 -6.32 -17.10
CA LYS A 25 -13.02 -5.11 -16.28
C LYS A 25 -11.60 -4.57 -16.19
N VAL A 26 -10.58 -5.41 -16.29
CA VAL A 26 -9.18 -5.01 -16.18
C VAL A 26 -8.37 -5.63 -17.30
N TYR A 27 -7.60 -4.78 -17.98
CA TYR A 27 -6.67 -5.21 -19.01
C TYR A 27 -5.27 -4.68 -18.74
N LEU A 28 -4.28 -5.52 -18.93
CA LEU A 28 -2.85 -5.22 -18.82
C LEU A 28 -2.22 -5.31 -20.19
N SER A 29 -1.44 -4.31 -20.54
CA SER A 29 -0.48 -4.36 -21.65
C SER A 29 0.94 -4.32 -21.08
N ASN A 30 1.84 -5.06 -21.69
CA ASN A 30 3.28 -5.03 -21.42
C ASN A 30 4.09 -4.61 -22.66
N ASP A 31 3.42 -4.03 -23.66
CA ASP A 31 4.00 -3.65 -24.97
C ASP A 31 3.44 -2.31 -25.49
N GLN A 32 3.23 -1.35 -24.59
CA GLN A 32 2.74 0.01 -24.89
C GLN A 32 1.32 0.02 -25.51
N GLY A 33 0.49 -0.98 -25.22
CA GLY A 33 -0.87 -1.06 -25.74
C GLY A 33 -1.01 -1.81 -27.07
N ALA A 34 0.06 -2.40 -27.60
CA ALA A 34 -0.02 -3.19 -28.83
C ALA A 34 -0.84 -4.48 -28.61
N THR A 35 -0.69 -5.12 -27.45
CA THR A 35 -1.51 -6.27 -27.04
C THR A 35 -2.04 -6.10 -25.62
N TRP A 36 -3.15 -6.79 -25.32
CA TRP A 36 -3.83 -6.68 -24.04
C TRP A 36 -4.20 -8.05 -23.48
N GLU A 37 -3.84 -8.28 -22.23
CA GLU A 37 -4.23 -9.43 -21.44
C GLU A 37 -5.40 -9.06 -20.53
N ASN A 38 -6.46 -9.87 -20.53
CA ASN A 38 -7.56 -9.71 -19.58
C ASN A 38 -7.15 -10.30 -18.23
N ILE A 39 -6.99 -9.43 -17.23
CA ILE A 39 -6.63 -9.79 -15.86
C ILE A 39 -7.77 -9.55 -14.86
N THR A 40 -9.02 -9.55 -15.30
CA THR A 40 -10.20 -9.33 -14.46
C THR A 40 -10.36 -10.41 -13.39
N HIS A 41 -10.08 -11.66 -13.73
CA HIS A 41 -10.15 -12.82 -12.82
C HIS A 41 -11.42 -12.84 -11.95
N ASN A 42 -11.28 -12.78 -10.63
CA ASN A 42 -12.36 -12.89 -9.63
C ASN A 42 -13.09 -11.58 -9.29
N LEU A 43 -12.82 -10.47 -9.96
CA LEU A 43 -13.54 -9.21 -9.72
C LEU A 43 -14.99 -9.25 -10.23
N GLY A 44 -15.30 -10.19 -11.13
CA GLY A 44 -16.65 -10.38 -11.63
C GLY A 44 -17.19 -9.18 -12.40
N ASN A 45 -18.43 -8.77 -12.07
CA ASN A 45 -19.16 -7.74 -12.80
C ASN A 45 -19.06 -6.34 -12.20
N MET A 46 -18.31 -6.21 -11.13
CA MET A 46 -18.19 -4.94 -10.40
C MET A 46 -17.57 -3.86 -11.29
N PRO A 47 -18.21 -2.69 -11.41
CA PRO A 47 -17.61 -1.54 -12.07
C PRO A 47 -16.36 -1.08 -11.34
N LEU A 48 -15.28 -0.86 -12.08
CA LEU A 48 -14.03 -0.32 -11.57
C LEU A 48 -13.87 1.12 -12.05
N ARG A 49 -13.50 2.00 -11.14
CA ARG A 49 -13.48 3.44 -11.39
C ARG A 49 -12.09 4.01 -11.52
N THR A 50 -11.13 3.40 -10.81
CA THR A 50 -9.77 3.92 -10.72
C THR A 50 -8.77 2.78 -10.61
N VAL A 51 -7.56 3.02 -11.11
CA VAL A 51 -6.44 2.08 -11.09
C VAL A 51 -5.13 2.81 -10.87
N VAL A 52 -4.25 2.25 -10.04
CA VAL A 52 -2.88 2.73 -9.88
C VAL A 52 -1.91 1.56 -9.88
N ILE A 53 -0.72 1.79 -10.41
CA ILE A 53 0.40 0.84 -10.38
C ILE A 53 1.40 1.34 -9.34
N ASP A 54 1.83 0.48 -8.43
CA ASP A 54 2.91 0.83 -7.52
C ASP A 54 4.24 0.83 -8.27
N HIS A 55 4.70 2.01 -8.67
CA HIS A 55 5.93 2.14 -9.44
C HIS A 55 7.21 1.91 -8.63
N SER A 56 7.13 1.85 -7.32
CA SER A 56 8.28 1.46 -6.49
C SER A 56 8.45 -0.06 -6.44
N ASP A 57 7.33 -0.78 -6.58
CA ASP A 57 7.27 -2.21 -6.88
C ASP A 57 6.17 -2.48 -7.91
N SER A 58 6.54 -2.47 -9.20
CA SER A 58 5.61 -2.68 -10.33
C SER A 58 4.89 -4.03 -10.30
N SER A 59 5.16 -4.87 -9.29
CA SER A 59 4.44 -6.11 -9.06
C SER A 59 3.03 -5.90 -8.54
N TYR A 60 2.73 -4.73 -7.95
CA TYR A 60 1.43 -4.47 -7.36
C TYR A 60 0.59 -3.48 -8.19
N ILE A 61 -0.66 -3.86 -8.41
CA ILE A 61 -1.68 -3.04 -9.04
C ILE A 61 -2.84 -2.93 -8.05
N TYR A 62 -3.37 -1.71 -7.87
CA TYR A 62 -4.53 -1.45 -7.04
C TYR A 62 -5.67 -0.93 -7.90
N VAL A 63 -6.89 -1.37 -7.63
CA VAL A 63 -8.11 -0.91 -8.30
C VAL A 63 -9.16 -0.51 -7.28
N GLY A 64 -9.88 0.57 -7.56
CA GLY A 64 -11.02 1.03 -6.78
C GLY A 64 -12.33 0.71 -7.50
N GLY A 65 -13.26 0.10 -6.79
CA GLY A 65 -14.56 -0.29 -7.31
C GLY A 65 -15.72 0.17 -6.42
N GLU A 66 -16.89 -0.45 -6.57
CA GLU A 66 -18.09 -0.07 -5.82
C GLU A 66 -18.09 -0.50 -4.36
N ILE A 67 -17.32 -1.50 -4.00
CA ILE A 67 -17.28 -2.07 -2.65
C ILE A 67 -15.89 -2.00 -2.01
N GLY A 68 -15.03 -1.08 -2.47
CA GLY A 68 -13.73 -0.83 -1.86
C GLY A 68 -12.56 -0.94 -2.82
N VAL A 69 -11.41 -1.25 -2.25
CA VAL A 69 -10.11 -1.36 -2.93
C VAL A 69 -9.72 -2.82 -3.06
N TYR A 70 -9.16 -3.17 -4.19
CA TYR A 70 -8.55 -4.49 -4.43
C TYR A 70 -7.12 -4.31 -4.91
N TYR A 71 -6.28 -5.28 -4.59
CA TYR A 71 -4.93 -5.34 -5.13
C TYR A 71 -4.64 -6.69 -5.76
N LYS A 72 -3.69 -6.71 -6.65
CA LYS A 72 -3.14 -7.91 -7.27
C LYS A 72 -1.63 -7.80 -7.37
N SER A 73 -0.91 -8.84 -6.93
CA SER A 73 0.52 -8.96 -7.23
C SER A 73 0.73 -9.61 -8.60
N LYS A 74 1.91 -9.42 -9.18
CA LYS A 74 2.27 -10.02 -10.48
C LYS A 74 2.14 -11.54 -10.48
N SER A 75 2.49 -12.19 -9.39
CA SER A 75 2.45 -13.66 -9.25
C SER A 75 1.07 -14.21 -8.88
N ALA A 76 0.13 -13.36 -8.45
CA ALA A 76 -1.20 -13.80 -8.05
C ALA A 76 -2.11 -13.98 -9.27
N ASN A 77 -2.93 -15.04 -9.24
CA ASN A 77 -3.97 -15.28 -10.24
C ASN A 77 -5.32 -14.67 -9.87
N GLN A 78 -5.40 -13.99 -8.71
CA GLN A 78 -6.63 -13.41 -8.21
C GLN A 78 -6.37 -12.06 -7.56
N TRP A 79 -7.39 -11.22 -7.53
CA TRP A 79 -7.43 -9.97 -6.78
C TRP A 79 -7.80 -10.25 -5.33
N THR A 80 -7.17 -9.53 -4.42
CA THR A 80 -7.43 -9.58 -2.99
C THR A 80 -8.09 -8.27 -2.54
N LEU A 81 -9.18 -8.39 -1.78
CA LEU A 81 -9.83 -7.24 -1.16
C LEU A 81 -8.90 -6.57 -0.15
N TYR A 82 -8.77 -5.25 -0.22
CA TYR A 82 -7.87 -4.45 0.61
C TYR A 82 -8.62 -3.32 1.32
N ASN A 83 -9.54 -3.69 2.17
CA ASN A 83 -10.45 -2.73 2.82
C ASN A 83 -10.10 -2.36 4.26
N ASN A 84 -9.05 -2.82 4.87
CA ASN A 84 -8.57 -2.47 6.23
C ASN A 84 -9.44 -1.43 6.99
N ASN A 85 -10.58 -1.85 7.53
CA ASN A 85 -11.63 -1.02 8.15
C ASN A 85 -12.38 -0.04 7.22
N LEU A 86 -12.08 0.03 5.94
CA LEU A 86 -12.91 0.75 4.98
C LEU A 86 -14.27 0.03 4.88
N PRO A 87 -15.39 0.70 5.13
CA PRO A 87 -16.70 0.12 4.89
C PRO A 87 -16.89 -0.17 3.39
N ASN A 88 -17.87 -1.01 3.07
CA ASN A 88 -18.27 -1.21 1.68
C ASN A 88 -18.77 0.12 1.09
N VAL A 89 -17.93 0.75 0.31
CA VAL A 89 -18.19 2.08 -0.26
C VAL A 89 -17.53 2.20 -1.62
N THR A 90 -18.16 2.96 -2.50
CA THR A 90 -17.58 3.26 -3.80
C THR A 90 -16.31 4.09 -3.65
N VAL A 91 -15.21 3.57 -4.19
CA VAL A 91 -13.95 4.29 -4.34
C VAL A 91 -13.97 5.03 -5.67
N LYS A 92 -13.77 6.33 -5.61
CA LYS A 92 -13.81 7.23 -6.76
C LYS A 92 -12.46 7.44 -7.40
N ASP A 93 -11.43 7.48 -6.54
CA ASP A 93 -10.07 7.73 -6.97
C ASP A 93 -9.07 7.07 -6.02
N LEU A 94 -7.92 6.68 -6.57
CA LEU A 94 -6.80 6.11 -5.86
C LEU A 94 -5.53 6.87 -6.22
N GLU A 95 -4.70 7.14 -5.22
CA GLU A 95 -3.39 7.74 -5.39
C GLU A 95 -2.37 7.09 -4.46
N ILE A 96 -1.15 6.88 -4.93
CA ILE A 96 -0.04 6.41 -4.11
C ILE A 96 0.81 7.60 -3.68
N HIS A 97 0.92 7.79 -2.37
CA HIS A 97 1.83 8.77 -1.78
C HIS A 97 3.13 8.08 -1.36
N TYR A 98 4.16 8.23 -2.19
CA TYR A 98 5.43 7.52 -2.02
C TYR A 98 6.25 7.99 -0.82
N GLY A 99 6.07 9.23 -0.37
CA GLY A 99 6.76 9.76 0.80
C GLY A 99 6.40 9.06 2.11
N SER A 100 5.17 8.54 2.21
CA SER A 100 4.69 7.77 3.37
C SER A 100 4.43 6.30 3.05
N ASN A 101 4.72 5.83 1.84
CA ASN A 101 4.38 4.47 1.38
C ASN A 101 2.89 4.11 1.60
N THR A 102 2.00 5.05 1.30
CA THR A 102 0.56 4.87 1.52
C THR A 102 -0.24 4.94 0.23
N LEU A 103 -1.30 4.15 0.19
CA LEU A 103 -2.37 4.23 -0.79
C LEU A 103 -3.48 5.11 -0.22
N ARG A 104 -3.88 6.15 -0.94
CA ARG A 104 -5.00 7.04 -0.59
C ARG A 104 -6.20 6.71 -1.45
N ALA A 105 -7.36 6.57 -0.80
CA ALA A 105 -8.62 6.26 -1.46
C ALA A 105 -9.64 7.35 -1.20
N ALA A 106 -10.05 8.06 -2.24
CA ALA A 106 -11.17 8.98 -2.18
C ALA A 106 -12.49 8.22 -2.37
N THR A 107 -13.41 8.35 -1.42
CA THR A 107 -14.64 7.56 -1.39
C THR A 107 -15.89 8.41 -1.62
N TRP A 108 -16.96 7.76 -2.04
CA TRP A 108 -18.26 8.42 -2.15
C TRP A 108 -18.94 8.48 -0.77
N GLY A 109 -18.93 9.68 -0.18
CA GLY A 109 -19.66 9.96 1.06
C GLY A 109 -19.00 9.48 2.36
N ARG A 110 -17.75 8.94 2.32
CA ARG A 110 -17.01 8.49 3.50
C ARG A 110 -15.62 9.14 3.63
N GLY A 111 -15.39 10.22 2.88
CA GLY A 111 -14.13 10.99 2.93
C GLY A 111 -12.95 10.28 2.28
N LEU A 112 -11.77 10.64 2.73
CA LEU A 112 -10.48 10.13 2.26
C LEU A 112 -9.94 9.12 3.28
N TRP A 113 -9.46 7.99 2.76
CA TRP A 113 -8.87 6.91 3.53
C TRP A 113 -7.42 6.69 3.10
N GLU A 114 -6.60 6.28 4.05
CA GLU A 114 -5.19 6.01 3.81
C GLU A 114 -4.79 4.65 4.37
N TYR A 115 -4.00 3.91 3.60
CA TYR A 115 -3.50 2.56 3.94
C TYR A 115 -2.01 2.47 3.62
N THR A 116 -1.31 1.63 4.37
CA THR A 116 0.03 1.20 3.97
C THR A 116 -0.02 0.45 2.64
N LEU A 117 0.96 0.63 1.77
CA LEU A 117 1.11 -0.21 0.57
C LEU A 117 1.38 -1.67 0.97
N VAL A 118 0.85 -2.61 0.19
CA VAL A 118 1.06 -4.05 0.44
C VAL A 118 2.54 -4.38 0.39
N GLY A 119 3.00 -5.16 1.38
CA GLY A 119 4.40 -5.57 1.49
C GLY A 119 5.33 -4.50 2.04
N ARG A 120 4.79 -3.41 2.61
CA ARG A 120 5.57 -2.32 3.19
C ARG A 120 5.13 -2.00 4.59
N ASN A 121 6.08 -1.97 5.48
CA ASN A 121 5.91 -1.33 6.78
C ASN A 121 6.24 0.16 6.61
N ASN A 122 5.35 1.03 7.01
CA ASN A 122 5.44 2.48 6.75
C ASN A 122 6.60 3.15 7.46
N PHE A 123 6.95 2.63 8.62
CA PHE A 123 8.00 3.20 9.46
C PHE A 123 8.74 2.10 10.21
N PRO A 124 10.02 2.29 10.52
CA PRO A 124 10.69 1.45 11.49
C PRO A 124 9.87 1.45 12.79
N SER A 125 9.49 0.30 13.27
CA SER A 125 8.88 0.21 14.59
C SER A 125 9.98 0.23 15.65
N ILE A 126 9.82 1.07 16.65
CA ILE A 126 10.73 1.13 17.78
C ILE A 126 9.99 0.59 18.99
N THR A 127 10.37 -0.59 19.45
CA THR A 127 9.85 -1.13 20.71
C THR A 127 10.86 -0.82 21.81
N HIS A 128 10.48 0.07 22.71
CA HIS A 128 11.25 0.34 23.90
C HIS A 128 11.07 -0.83 24.88
N THR A 129 12.14 -1.57 25.15
CA THR A 129 12.05 -2.78 25.96
C THR A 129 12.39 -2.56 27.43
N SER A 130 13.34 -1.70 27.73
CA SER A 130 13.67 -1.32 29.12
C SER A 130 14.68 -0.17 29.18
N ILE A 131 14.64 0.58 30.26
CA ILE A 131 15.78 1.35 30.74
C ILE A 131 16.46 0.49 31.78
N THR A 132 17.70 0.03 31.50
CA THR A 132 18.47 -0.70 32.48
C THR A 132 19.38 0.27 33.21
N ASN A 133 19.12 0.53 34.46
CA ASN A 133 20.06 1.18 35.36
C ASN A 133 20.49 0.19 36.46
N THR A 134 21.57 0.49 37.17
CA THR A 134 22.10 -0.38 38.20
C THR A 134 21.27 -0.39 39.50
N THR A 135 20.11 0.21 39.49
CA THR A 135 19.23 0.29 40.64
C THR A 135 17.84 -0.26 40.26
N THR A 136 17.05 -0.70 41.22
CA THR A 136 15.69 -1.22 41.04
C THR A 136 14.67 -0.11 40.70
N ASP A 137 15.13 1.13 40.60
CA ASP A 137 14.34 2.30 40.27
C ASP A 137 14.61 2.67 38.81
N GLU A 138 13.60 2.67 37.96
CA GLU A 138 13.70 2.94 36.53
C GLU A 138 13.97 4.44 36.18
N THR A 139 14.18 5.28 37.19
CA THR A 139 14.53 6.68 36.95
C THR A 139 16.02 6.84 36.67
N PRO A 140 16.40 7.65 35.63
CA PRO A 140 17.81 7.97 35.38
C PRO A 140 18.45 8.67 36.59
N LYS A 141 19.67 8.28 36.96
CA LYS A 141 20.43 8.85 38.07
C LYS A 141 21.73 9.46 37.59
N ASP A 142 22.06 10.60 38.14
CA ASP A 142 23.32 11.26 37.89
C ASP A 142 24.52 10.38 38.31
N GLY A 143 25.54 10.35 37.44
CA GLY A 143 26.80 9.67 37.69
C GLY A 143 26.77 8.16 37.55
N VAL A 144 25.70 7.59 36.98
CA VAL A 144 25.61 6.14 36.68
C VAL A 144 25.32 5.99 35.17
N ASP A 145 26.07 5.06 34.55
CA ASP A 145 25.81 4.72 33.14
C ASP A 145 24.39 4.19 32.96
N GLN A 146 23.67 4.75 32.02
CA GLN A 146 22.32 4.37 31.68
C GLN A 146 22.31 3.68 30.32
N TYR A 147 21.63 2.56 30.24
CA TYR A 147 21.49 1.82 29.00
C TYR A 147 20.02 1.78 28.57
N ILE A 148 19.75 2.22 27.36
CA ILE A 148 18.44 2.09 26.73
C ILE A 148 18.56 1.02 25.67
N THR A 149 17.74 -0.02 25.78
CA THR A 149 17.65 -1.07 24.77
C THR A 149 16.34 -0.89 24.03
N SER A 150 16.44 -0.78 22.71
CA SER A 150 15.27 -0.70 21.82
C SER A 150 15.46 -1.66 20.65
N ILE A 151 14.41 -2.34 20.28
CA ILE A 151 14.35 -3.14 19.06
C ILE A 151 13.78 -2.24 17.97
N ILE A 152 14.50 -2.09 16.87
CA ILE A 152 14.06 -1.36 15.69
C ILE A 152 13.82 -2.38 14.60
N GLU A 153 12.58 -2.52 14.19
CA GLU A 153 12.17 -3.40 13.08
C GLU A 153 11.83 -2.56 11.85
N SER A 154 12.42 -2.92 10.73
CA SER A 154 12.15 -2.28 9.43
C SER A 154 12.36 -3.29 8.32
N ASP A 155 11.49 -3.31 7.34
CA ASP A 155 11.61 -4.09 6.11
C ASP A 155 12.52 -3.40 5.06
N GLN A 156 12.95 -2.16 5.35
CA GLN A 156 13.86 -1.39 4.52
C GLN A 156 15.20 -1.17 5.23
N PRO A 157 16.31 -1.07 4.50
CA PRO A 157 17.59 -0.70 5.08
C PRO A 157 17.49 0.67 5.77
N LEU A 158 17.90 0.73 7.03
CA LEU A 158 17.99 1.99 7.76
C LEU A 158 19.28 2.70 7.35
N SER A 159 19.17 3.92 6.85
CA SER A 159 20.33 4.74 6.48
C SER A 159 21.01 5.36 7.70
N GLU A 160 20.26 5.64 8.74
CA GLU A 160 20.74 6.24 9.97
C GLU A 160 19.75 6.00 11.12
N VAL A 161 20.30 5.77 12.33
CA VAL A 161 19.54 5.76 13.58
C VAL A 161 20.19 6.75 14.54
N LYS A 162 19.41 7.73 15.01
CA LYS A 162 19.87 8.73 15.98
C LYS A 162 19.08 8.63 17.28
N VAL A 163 19.77 8.62 18.40
CA VAL A 163 19.18 8.82 19.72
C VAL A 163 19.39 10.28 20.10
N LEU A 164 18.29 11.01 20.28
CA LEU A 164 18.31 12.41 20.70
C LEU A 164 17.88 12.47 22.16
N TRP A 165 18.68 13.16 22.96
CA TRP A 165 18.38 13.47 24.35
C TRP A 165 18.04 14.96 24.48
N ASN A 166 17.01 15.26 25.21
CA ASN A 166 16.68 16.61 25.66
C ASN A 166 16.92 16.71 27.16
#